data_8756f7ad49eb1cd4a2ede6bd0558b23e
#
_entry.id   8756f7ad49eb1cd4a2ede6bd0558b23e
#
_cell.length_a   1.000
_cell.length_b   1.000
_cell.length_c   1.000
_cell.angle_alpha   90.00
_cell.angle_beta   90.00
_cell.angle_gamma   90.00
#
_symmetry.space_group_name_H-M   'P 1'
#
loop_
_entity.id
_entity.type
_entity.pdbx_description
1 polymer ?
#
loop_
_entity_poly.entity_id
_entity_poly.type
_entity_poly.pdbx_seq_one_letter_code
_entity_poly.pdbx_strand_id
1 'polypeptide(L)' 'MGWNQLTDVNDWVPKSLENQFTYFVHSYFVPVNHHTVATTRYIEPFSAAMRSNNFYAVQFHPEKSAAAGTQILKTFIEL' A
#
# COMPACT_ATOMS: atom_id res chain seq x y z
N MET A 1 0.09 -15.54 -0.78
CA MET A 1 -0.50 -14.22 -1.02
C MET A 1 -0.47 -13.88 -2.51
N GLY A 2 0.44 -13.08 -2.95
CA GLY A 2 0.51 -12.68 -4.35
C GLY A 2 -0.07 -11.30 -4.58
N TRP A 3 -0.75 -11.11 -5.70
CA TRP A 3 -1.24 -9.80 -6.11
C TRP A 3 -2.60 -9.51 -5.49
N ASN A 4 -2.72 -8.35 -4.85
CA ASN A 4 -3.97 -7.89 -4.26
C ASN A 4 -4.18 -6.41 -4.59
N GLN A 5 -5.44 -6.02 -4.71
CA GLN A 5 -5.83 -4.71 -5.15
C GLN A 5 -5.80 -3.70 -3.99
N LEU A 6 -5.33 -2.48 -4.26
CA LEU A 6 -5.38 -1.39 -3.30
C LEU A 6 -6.74 -0.71 -3.36
N THR A 7 -7.28 -0.34 -2.20
CA THR A 7 -8.53 0.40 -2.09
C THR A 7 -8.40 1.48 -1.02
N ASP A 8 -9.34 2.43 -1.01
CA ASP A 8 -9.37 3.51 -0.02
C ASP A 8 -8.04 4.25 0.07
N VAL A 9 -7.48 4.55 -1.10
CA VAL A 9 -6.20 5.22 -1.22
C VAL A 9 -6.34 6.70 -0.87
N ASN A 10 -5.44 7.21 -0.04
CA ASN A 10 -5.43 8.63 0.32
C ASN A 10 -4.05 9.06 0.81
N ASP A 11 -3.95 10.30 1.33
CA ASP A 11 -2.75 10.89 1.89
C ASP A 11 -1.61 10.88 0.85
N TRP A 12 -0.45 10.28 1.17
CA TRP A 12 0.72 10.30 0.30
C TRP A 12 0.64 9.29 -0.86
N VAL A 13 -0.29 8.34 -0.78
CA VAL A 13 -0.45 7.33 -1.84
C VAL A 13 -1.23 7.96 -2.99
N PRO A 14 -0.69 7.98 -4.22
CA PRO A 14 -1.39 8.61 -5.35
C PRO A 14 -2.73 7.95 -5.64
N LYS A 15 -3.72 8.77 -5.92
CA LYS A 15 -5.07 8.27 -6.26
C LYS A 15 -5.07 7.39 -7.50
N SER A 16 -4.11 7.58 -8.40
CA SER A 16 -3.99 6.73 -9.58
C SER A 16 -3.73 5.26 -9.24
N LEU A 17 -3.33 4.97 -8.00
CA LEU A 17 -3.12 3.60 -7.55
C LEU A 17 -4.39 2.94 -7.01
N GLU A 18 -5.50 3.68 -6.89
CA GLU A 18 -6.77 3.11 -6.50
C GLU A 18 -7.13 1.97 -7.45
N ASN A 19 -7.44 0.80 -6.90
CA ASN A 19 -7.78 -0.41 -7.65
C ASN A 19 -6.62 -1.04 -8.43
N GLN A 20 -5.39 -0.55 -8.25
CA GLN A 20 -4.21 -1.19 -8.83
C GLN A 20 -3.75 -2.33 -7.94
N PHE A 21 -3.04 -3.31 -8.53
CA PHE A 21 -2.57 -4.48 -7.81
C PHE A 21 -1.12 -4.30 -7.36
N THR A 22 -0.85 -4.73 -6.14
CA THR A 22 0.50 -4.77 -5.59
C THR A 22 0.78 -6.15 -5.02
N TYR A 23 2.06 -6.50 -4.87
CA TYR A 23 2.50 -7.84 -4.53
C TYR A 23 2.80 -7.98 -3.04
N PHE A 24 2.15 -8.96 -2.40
CA PHE A 24 2.28 -9.23 -0.97
C PHE A 24 2.80 -10.65 -0.74
N VAL A 25 3.71 -10.80 0.23
CA VAL A 25 4.22 -12.13 0.62
C VAL A 25 4.34 -12.27 2.14
N HIS A 26 3.56 -11.52 2.91
CA HIS A 26 3.68 -11.50 4.36
C HIS A 26 2.77 -12.52 5.02
N SER A 27 3.25 -13.09 6.16
CA SER A 27 2.45 -13.96 7.01
C SER A 27 1.65 -13.17 8.04
N TYR A 28 2.08 -11.96 8.35
CA TYR A 28 1.43 -11.10 9.33
C TYR A 28 1.08 -9.77 8.68
N PHE A 29 -0.07 -9.22 9.08
CA PHE A 29 -0.61 -7.98 8.50
C PHE A 29 -1.00 -7.03 9.60
N VAL A 30 -0.79 -5.73 9.35
CA VAL A 30 -1.28 -4.69 10.24
C VAL A 30 -2.74 -4.42 9.88
N PRO A 31 -3.68 -4.61 10.81
CA PRO A 31 -5.09 -4.33 10.52
C PRO A 31 -5.30 -2.86 10.15
N VAL A 32 -6.41 -2.58 9.48
CA VAL A 32 -6.79 -1.20 9.17
C VAL A 32 -6.91 -0.41 10.48
N ASN A 33 -6.31 0.77 10.53
CA ASN A 33 -6.33 1.64 11.68
C ASN A 33 -6.28 3.11 11.23
N HIS A 34 -6.20 4.05 12.17
CA HIS A 34 -6.26 5.47 11.83
C HIS A 34 -5.01 5.99 11.09
N HIS A 35 -3.95 5.20 10.99
CA HIS A 35 -2.76 5.55 10.20
C HIS A 35 -2.82 4.99 8.79
N THR A 36 -3.82 4.18 8.47
CA THR A 36 -3.93 3.51 7.17
C THR A 36 -4.28 4.52 6.08
N VAL A 37 -3.50 4.53 5.01
CA VAL A 37 -3.75 5.40 3.85
C VAL A 37 -4.05 4.61 2.58
N ALA A 38 -3.93 3.31 2.62
CA ALA A 38 -4.37 2.41 1.55
C ALA A 38 -4.69 1.06 2.17
N THR A 39 -5.73 0.41 1.66
CA THR A 39 -6.23 -0.84 2.19
C THR A 39 -6.20 -1.90 1.10
N THR A 40 -6.02 -3.15 1.49
CA THR A 40 -6.24 -4.29 0.59
C THR A 40 -7.03 -5.34 1.36
N ARG A 41 -7.67 -6.25 0.62
CA ARG A 41 -8.46 -7.33 1.22
C ARG A 41 -7.93 -8.66 0.79
N TYR A 42 -7.67 -9.51 1.77
CA TYR A 42 -7.38 -10.92 1.56
C TYR A 42 -7.97 -11.65 2.76
N ILE A 43 -9.17 -12.20 2.60
CA ILE A 43 -9.98 -12.76 3.69
C ILE A 43 -10.53 -11.61 4.55
N GLU A 44 -9.65 -10.76 5.11
CA GLU A 44 -10.00 -9.57 5.89
C GLU A 44 -9.27 -8.36 5.35
N PRO A 45 -9.79 -7.14 5.56
CA PRO A 45 -9.07 -5.94 5.16
C PRO A 45 -7.86 -5.71 6.07
N PHE A 46 -6.76 -5.22 5.48
CA PHE A 46 -5.58 -4.85 6.24
C PHE A 46 -4.89 -3.65 5.57
N SER A 47 -3.99 -3.01 6.32
CA SER A 47 -3.28 -1.83 5.82
C SER A 47 -2.30 -2.21 4.73
N ALA A 48 -2.44 -1.61 3.55
CA ALA A 48 -1.45 -1.77 2.48
C ALA A 48 -0.40 -0.68 2.59
N ALA A 49 -0.77 0.51 3.05
CA ALA A 49 0.15 1.62 3.27
C ALA A 49 -0.31 2.42 4.47
N MET A 50 0.64 3.08 5.15
CA MET A 50 0.37 3.82 6.38
C MET A 50 1.19 5.09 6.44
N ARG A 51 0.72 6.02 7.25
CA ARG A 51 1.48 7.22 7.59
C ARG A 51 1.20 7.58 9.06
N SER A 52 2.29 7.89 9.79
CA SER A 52 2.19 8.43 11.14
C SER A 52 3.23 9.54 11.25
N ASN A 53 2.77 10.80 11.30
CA ASN A 53 3.62 11.98 11.27
C ASN A 53 4.53 11.94 10.03
N ASN A 54 5.85 11.81 10.18
CA ASN A 54 6.78 11.71 9.06
C ASN A 54 7.25 10.28 8.80
N PHE A 55 6.55 9.29 9.37
CA PHE A 55 6.75 7.89 9.04
C PHE A 55 5.83 7.48 7.90
N TYR A 56 6.40 6.86 6.86
CA TYR A 56 5.68 6.36 5.70
C TYR A 56 6.04 4.90 5.53
N ALA A 57 5.05 4.03 5.33
CA ALA A 57 5.29 2.61 5.24
C ALA A 57 4.33 1.94 4.27
N VAL A 58 4.80 0.85 3.64
CA VAL A 58 3.96 -0.02 2.82
C VAL A 58 4.18 -1.47 3.26
N GLN A 59 3.17 -2.30 3.09
CA GLN A 59 3.25 -3.72 3.42
C GLN A 59 3.42 -4.61 2.19
N PHE A 60 3.29 -4.05 1.00
CA PHE A 60 3.58 -4.78 -0.23
C PHE A 60 5.04 -4.57 -0.64
N HIS A 61 5.49 -5.33 -1.63
CA HIS A 61 6.84 -5.19 -2.18
C HIS A 61 6.81 -4.27 -3.40
N PRO A 62 7.22 -2.99 -3.27
CA PRO A 62 7.20 -2.07 -4.42
C PRO A 62 8.04 -2.59 -5.58
N GLU A 63 9.19 -3.19 -5.27
CA GLU A 63 10.11 -3.70 -6.30
C GLU A 63 9.51 -4.86 -7.09
N LYS A 64 8.47 -5.51 -6.56
CA LYS A 64 7.78 -6.63 -7.22
C LYS A 64 6.38 -6.27 -7.68
N SER A 65 6.01 -5.00 -7.57
CA SER A 65 4.63 -4.55 -7.85
C SER A 65 4.50 -3.84 -9.19
N ALA A 66 5.42 -4.07 -10.10
CA ALA A 66 5.39 -3.56 -11.49
C ALA A 66 5.19 -2.03 -11.51
N ALA A 67 4.29 -1.55 -12.38
CA ALA A 67 4.07 -0.11 -12.55
C ALA A 67 3.58 0.57 -11.27
N ALA A 68 2.73 -0.07 -10.49
CA ALA A 68 2.24 0.48 -9.24
C ALA A 68 3.39 0.65 -8.24
N GLY A 69 4.31 -0.32 -8.18
CA GLY A 69 5.49 -0.25 -7.33
C GLY A 69 6.43 0.88 -7.73
N THR A 70 6.65 1.06 -9.04
CA THR A 70 7.47 2.15 -9.55
C THR A 70 6.86 3.51 -9.16
N GLN A 71 5.55 3.65 -9.29
CA GLN A 71 4.83 4.87 -8.95
C GLN A 71 4.98 5.18 -7.46
N ILE A 72 4.84 4.18 -6.58
CA ILE A 72 4.93 4.40 -5.14
C ILE A 72 6.36 4.77 -4.71
N LEU A 73 7.37 4.14 -5.29
CA LEU A 73 8.77 4.46 -5.01
C LEU A 73 9.09 5.89 -5.43
N LYS A 74 8.64 6.28 -6.61
CA LYS A 74 8.85 7.64 -7.11
C LYS A 74 8.20 8.66 -6.18
N THR A 75 6.97 8.40 -5.77
CA THR A 75 6.24 9.28 -4.86
C THR A 75 6.97 9.41 -3.52
N PHE A 76 7.45 8.28 -2.99
CA PHE A 76 8.19 8.27 -1.72
C PHE A 76 9.43 9.16 -1.80
N ILE A 77 10.18 9.07 -2.90
CA ILE A 77 11.41 9.85 -3.07
C ILE A 77 11.10 11.35 -3.12
N GLU A 78 9.94 11.71 -3.65
CA GLU A 78 9.53 13.12 -3.82
C GLU A 78 8.84 13.71 -2.59
N LEU A 79 8.67 12.96 -1.53
CA LEU A 79 8.02 13.44 -0.31
C LEU A 79 8.83 14.53 0.42
#